data_7e6a9b67824b0fe818991a797a52685b
#
_entry.id   7e6a9b67824b0fe818991a797a52685b
#
_cell.length_a   1.000
_cell.length_b   1.000
_cell.length_c   1.000
_cell.angle_alpha   90.00
_cell.angle_beta   90.00
_cell.angle_gamma   90.00
#
_symmetry.space_group_name_H-M   'P 1'
#
loop_
_entity.id
_entity.type
_entity.pdbx_description
1 polymer ?
#
loop_
_entity_poly.entity_id
_entity_poly.type
_entity_poly.pdbx_seq_one_letter_code
_entity_poly.pdbx_strand_id
1 'polypeptide(L)'
;MSFNKLTESASHYDHLEEKSTLEILQDINKEDQTIAQAVAQSIDQMAPIIDILVANFEKGGRLFYIGAGTSGRLGILDASEIPPTFGMPQGRVVGLIAGGDTAIRKAVENAEDHKTQAWLDLKAHDINDLDVLVGIAASGTTPYVLGGIAAAKAAGITTACITNNPGAPLALAVDYPIEIPVGPEYVTGSTRMKSGTAQKLVLNMLSTAYMIRVGRVKGNKMVHMQLSNDKLVHRGASYIAQALGVSEETGKTMLKKYGSVHAAIEAARS
;
A
#
# COMPACT_ATOMS: atom_id res chain seq x y z
N MET A 1 24.20 18.19 9.25
CA MET A 1 23.89 18.56 7.84
C MET A 1 22.41 18.84 7.77
N SER A 2 21.99 19.94 7.15
CA SER A 2 20.55 20.21 6.96
C SER A 2 19.98 19.21 5.97
N PHE A 3 18.92 18.53 6.35
CA PHE A 3 18.16 17.62 5.47
C PHE A 3 17.53 18.43 4.32
N ASN A 4 17.84 18.09 3.07
CA ASN A 4 17.28 18.75 1.89
C ASN A 4 16.08 17.96 1.38
N LYS A 5 14.90 18.57 1.37
CA LYS A 5 13.67 17.95 0.86
C LYS A 5 13.61 18.07 -0.66
N LEU A 6 13.88 16.98 -1.37
CA LEU A 6 13.72 16.92 -2.84
C LEU A 6 12.29 17.23 -3.28
N THR A 7 11.30 16.84 -2.49
CA THR A 7 9.88 17.11 -2.75
C THR A 7 9.48 18.56 -2.66
N GLU A 8 10.31 19.42 -2.03
CA GLU A 8 10.11 20.87 -1.94
C GLU A 8 11.03 21.64 -2.93
N SER A 9 11.83 20.92 -3.72
CA SER A 9 12.67 21.54 -4.75
C SER A 9 11.80 22.18 -5.82
N ALA A 10 12.30 23.26 -6.42
CA ALA A 10 11.60 23.94 -7.51
C ALA A 10 11.34 22.99 -8.68
N SER A 11 10.18 23.10 -9.27
CA SER A 11 9.82 22.38 -10.50
C SER A 11 10.82 22.66 -11.62
N HIS A 12 10.93 21.69 -12.55
CA HIS A 12 11.68 21.89 -13.81
C HIS A 12 10.92 22.77 -14.81
N TYR A 13 9.69 23.14 -14.48
CA TYR A 13 8.78 23.90 -15.34
C TYR A 13 8.40 25.20 -14.66
N ASP A 14 8.18 26.23 -15.46
CA ASP A 14 7.76 27.56 -15.01
C ASP A 14 6.64 28.10 -15.90
N HIS A 15 6.01 29.17 -15.50
CA HIS A 15 4.91 29.82 -16.21
C HIS A 15 3.80 28.83 -16.64
N LEU A 16 3.40 27.93 -15.70
CA LEU A 16 2.44 26.86 -15.98
C LEU A 16 1.08 27.40 -16.41
N GLU A 17 0.67 28.56 -15.89
CA GLU A 17 -0.57 29.26 -16.22
C GLU A 17 -0.64 29.79 -17.66
N GLU A 18 0.51 29.95 -18.31
CA GLU A 18 0.62 30.44 -19.68
C GLU A 18 0.60 29.28 -20.71
N LYS A 19 0.73 28.03 -20.25
CA LYS A 19 0.79 26.85 -21.12
C LYS A 19 -0.59 26.45 -21.59
N SER A 20 -0.67 25.93 -22.81
CA SER A 20 -1.87 25.25 -23.30
C SER A 20 -2.15 23.96 -22.50
N THR A 21 -3.42 23.53 -22.47
CA THR A 21 -3.82 22.28 -21.83
C THR A 21 -3.00 21.08 -22.33
N LEU A 22 -2.72 21.03 -23.62
CA LEU A 22 -1.94 19.94 -24.23
C LEU A 22 -0.50 19.91 -23.72
N GLU A 23 0.16 21.06 -23.65
CA GLU A 23 1.53 21.17 -23.12
C GLU A 23 1.58 20.75 -21.65
N ILE A 24 0.63 21.19 -20.81
CA ILE A 24 0.53 20.79 -19.41
C ILE A 24 0.43 19.26 -19.31
N LEU A 25 -0.47 18.64 -20.06
CA LEU A 25 -0.65 17.18 -20.02
C LEU A 25 0.58 16.40 -20.49
N GLN A 26 1.25 16.90 -21.53
CA GLN A 26 2.48 16.29 -22.04
C GLN A 26 3.63 16.40 -21.03
N ASP A 27 3.79 17.54 -20.39
CA ASP A 27 4.80 17.77 -19.38
C ASP A 27 4.60 16.88 -18.15
N ILE A 28 3.35 16.82 -17.63
CA ILE A 28 2.99 15.92 -16.51
C ILE A 28 3.31 14.46 -16.89
N ASN A 29 2.87 14.02 -18.06
CA ASN A 29 3.14 12.64 -18.52
C ASN A 29 4.64 12.34 -18.65
N LYS A 30 5.44 13.30 -19.11
CA LYS A 30 6.89 13.16 -19.19
C LYS A 30 7.54 12.97 -17.83
N GLU A 31 7.08 13.72 -16.81
CA GLU A 31 7.52 13.53 -15.42
C GLU A 31 7.09 12.17 -14.87
N ASP A 32 5.84 11.75 -15.14
CA ASP A 32 5.29 10.49 -14.66
C ASP A 32 6.05 9.26 -15.20
N GLN A 33 6.60 9.32 -16.42
CA GLN A 33 7.39 8.23 -17.00
C GLN A 33 8.66 7.90 -16.19
N THR A 34 9.16 8.81 -15.36
CA THR A 34 10.35 8.60 -14.53
C THR A 34 10.05 7.80 -13.24
N ILE A 35 8.79 7.73 -12.82
CA ILE A 35 8.40 7.22 -11.51
C ILE A 35 8.70 5.73 -11.36
N ALA A 36 8.32 4.91 -12.35
CA ALA A 36 8.54 3.47 -12.30
C ALA A 36 10.05 3.14 -12.24
N GLN A 37 10.89 3.92 -12.88
CA GLN A 37 12.34 3.77 -12.84
C GLN A 37 12.90 4.10 -11.45
N ALA A 38 12.40 5.17 -10.81
CA ALA A 38 12.77 5.51 -9.43
C ALA A 38 12.36 4.40 -8.45
N VAL A 39 11.15 3.85 -8.59
CA VAL A 39 10.67 2.72 -7.78
C VAL A 39 11.51 1.47 -7.99
N ALA A 40 11.95 1.18 -9.22
CA ALA A 40 12.80 0.03 -9.52
C ALA A 40 14.11 0.02 -8.72
N GLN A 41 14.66 1.19 -8.40
CA GLN A 41 15.89 1.32 -7.60
C GLN A 41 15.68 1.01 -6.11
N SER A 42 14.44 0.93 -5.65
CA SER A 42 14.08 0.68 -4.23
C SER A 42 13.56 -0.73 -3.99
N ILE A 43 13.55 -1.62 -4.98
CA ILE A 43 12.96 -2.97 -4.85
C ILE A 43 13.63 -3.79 -3.75
N ASP A 44 14.96 -3.76 -3.67
CA ASP A 44 15.74 -4.51 -2.67
C ASP A 44 15.41 -4.08 -1.23
N GLN A 45 14.94 -2.84 -1.04
CA GLN A 45 14.52 -2.33 0.26
C GLN A 45 13.16 -2.90 0.72
N MET A 46 12.34 -3.43 -0.20
CA MET A 46 11.02 -3.96 0.08
C MET A 46 11.06 -5.43 0.52
N ALA A 47 11.96 -6.22 -0.03
CA ALA A 47 11.99 -7.67 0.16
C ALA A 47 12.09 -8.10 1.65
N PRO A 48 12.94 -7.52 2.51
CA PRO A 48 13.03 -7.88 3.92
C PRO A 48 11.71 -7.69 4.68
N ILE A 49 10.95 -6.64 4.35
CA ILE A 49 9.66 -6.34 4.99
C ILE A 49 8.65 -7.44 4.66
N ILE A 50 8.60 -7.86 3.39
CA ILE A 50 7.71 -8.92 2.93
C ILE A 50 8.07 -10.24 3.61
N ASP A 51 9.35 -10.57 3.73
CA ASP A 51 9.79 -11.82 4.36
C ASP A 51 9.42 -11.87 5.85
N ILE A 52 9.51 -10.75 6.59
CA ILE A 52 9.05 -10.64 7.98
C ILE A 52 7.54 -10.83 8.07
N LEU A 53 6.76 -10.18 7.21
CA LEU A 53 5.31 -10.34 7.15
C LEU A 53 4.90 -11.79 6.91
N VAL A 54 5.58 -12.47 5.99
CA VAL A 54 5.37 -13.90 5.69
C VAL A 54 5.73 -14.77 6.90
N ALA A 55 6.85 -14.54 7.56
CA ALA A 55 7.29 -15.30 8.72
C ALA A 55 6.34 -15.17 9.93
N ASN A 56 5.65 -14.03 10.05
CA ASN A 56 4.70 -13.77 11.12
C ASN A 56 3.24 -14.11 10.74
N PHE A 57 2.97 -14.44 9.49
CA PHE A 57 1.61 -14.64 8.99
C PHE A 57 0.82 -15.68 9.77
N GLU A 58 1.35 -16.89 9.93
CA GLU A 58 0.68 -18.00 10.63
C GLU A 58 0.56 -17.75 12.14
N LYS A 59 1.42 -16.91 12.70
CA LYS A 59 1.38 -16.48 14.11
C LYS A 59 0.32 -15.39 14.37
N GLY A 60 -0.36 -14.93 13.33
CA GLY A 60 -1.38 -13.88 13.44
C GLY A 60 -0.89 -12.46 13.14
N GLY A 61 0.38 -12.27 12.78
CA GLY A 61 0.97 -10.97 12.43
C GLY A 61 0.25 -10.27 11.28
N ARG A 62 0.14 -8.95 11.36
CA ARG A 62 -0.62 -8.07 10.47
C ARG A 62 0.26 -7.00 9.87
N LEU A 63 -0.22 -6.38 8.79
CA LEU A 63 0.40 -5.21 8.18
C LEU A 63 -0.41 -3.96 8.53
N PHE A 64 0.25 -2.94 9.07
CA PHE A 64 -0.34 -1.64 9.34
C PHE A 64 0.29 -0.56 8.47
N TYR A 65 -0.54 0.32 7.94
CA TYR A 65 -0.15 1.56 7.28
C TYR A 65 -0.60 2.75 8.11
N ILE A 66 0.27 3.73 8.31
CA ILE A 66 -0.09 5.05 8.85
C ILE A 66 0.38 6.16 7.91
N GLY A 67 -0.43 7.17 7.72
CA GLY A 67 -0.10 8.30 6.86
C GLY A 67 -1.02 9.50 7.08
N ALA A 68 -0.72 10.61 6.42
CA ALA A 68 -1.57 11.79 6.38
C ALA A 68 -1.89 12.19 4.94
N GLY A 69 -2.97 12.88 4.71
CA GLY A 69 -3.36 13.39 3.39
C GLY A 69 -3.40 12.30 2.32
N THR A 70 -2.70 12.52 1.21
CA THR A 70 -2.60 11.55 0.09
C THR A 70 -1.99 10.23 0.53
N SER A 71 -0.91 10.26 1.32
CA SER A 71 -0.23 9.05 1.80
C SER A 71 -1.13 8.16 2.65
N GLY A 72 -1.91 8.75 3.57
CA GLY A 72 -2.88 8.03 4.39
C GLY A 72 -4.01 7.43 3.55
N ARG A 73 -4.53 8.17 2.56
CA ARG A 73 -5.56 7.66 1.63
C ARG A 73 -5.07 6.48 0.81
N LEU A 74 -3.83 6.50 0.35
CA LEU A 74 -3.23 5.40 -0.40
C LEU A 74 -3.06 4.14 0.46
N GLY A 75 -2.66 4.28 1.72
CA GLY A 75 -2.58 3.17 2.67
C GLY A 75 -3.95 2.53 2.92
N ILE A 76 -5.01 3.36 3.10
CA ILE A 76 -6.39 2.87 3.23
C ILE A 76 -6.87 2.19 1.96
N LEU A 77 -6.60 2.79 0.79
CA LEU A 77 -6.98 2.21 -0.51
C LEU A 77 -6.39 0.82 -0.66
N ASP A 78 -5.08 0.66 -0.47
CA ASP A 78 -4.40 -0.64 -0.59
C ASP A 78 -4.97 -1.66 0.40
N ALA A 79 -5.12 -1.30 1.67
CA ALA A 79 -5.66 -2.18 2.71
C ALA A 79 -7.10 -2.62 2.40
N SER A 80 -7.95 -1.74 1.86
CA SER A 80 -9.35 -2.01 1.54
C SER A 80 -9.54 -3.02 0.41
N GLU A 81 -8.56 -3.14 -0.50
CA GLU A 81 -8.60 -4.06 -1.63
C GLU A 81 -8.17 -5.50 -1.29
N ILE A 82 -7.54 -5.71 -0.14
CA ILE A 82 -7.01 -7.02 0.26
C ILE A 82 -8.12 -8.06 0.52
N PRO A 83 -9.19 -7.75 1.28
CA PRO A 83 -10.26 -8.72 1.51
C PRO A 83 -10.98 -9.16 0.22
N PRO A 84 -11.47 -8.27 -0.66
CA PRO A 84 -12.20 -8.69 -1.86
C PRO A 84 -11.30 -9.42 -2.87
N THR A 85 -10.02 -9.02 -2.98
CA THR A 85 -9.08 -9.56 -3.97
C THR A 85 -8.52 -10.92 -3.54
N PHE A 86 -8.08 -11.03 -2.29
CA PHE A 86 -7.32 -12.18 -1.80
C PHE A 86 -8.08 -13.02 -0.76
N GLY A 87 -9.33 -12.66 -0.44
CA GLY A 87 -10.15 -13.38 0.54
C GLY A 87 -9.57 -13.37 1.95
N MET A 88 -8.77 -12.35 2.26
CA MET A 88 -8.24 -12.17 3.60
C MET A 88 -9.32 -11.64 4.53
N PRO A 89 -9.34 -12.08 5.80
CA PRO A 89 -10.20 -11.44 6.80
C PRO A 89 -9.90 -9.95 6.93
N GLN A 90 -10.92 -9.15 7.21
CA GLN A 90 -10.74 -7.74 7.60
C GLN A 90 -9.76 -7.65 8.77
N GLY A 91 -8.94 -6.60 8.77
CA GLY A 91 -7.98 -6.35 9.83
C GLY A 91 -6.62 -7.05 9.68
N ARG A 92 -6.38 -7.85 8.61
CA ARG A 92 -5.04 -8.41 8.33
C ARG A 92 -4.10 -7.40 7.67
N VAL A 93 -4.65 -6.46 6.92
CA VAL A 93 -3.98 -5.25 6.48
C VAL A 93 -4.83 -4.09 6.91
N VAL A 94 -4.27 -3.13 7.63
CA VAL A 94 -4.99 -2.02 8.25
C VAL A 94 -4.36 -0.71 7.78
N GLY A 95 -5.17 0.16 7.22
CA GLY A 95 -4.77 1.52 6.84
C GLY A 95 -5.35 2.54 7.82
N LEU A 96 -4.51 3.41 8.39
CA LEU A 96 -4.89 4.49 9.29
C LEU A 96 -4.43 5.84 8.71
N ILE A 97 -5.25 6.86 8.89
CA ILE A 97 -4.99 8.20 8.39
C ILE A 97 -5.14 9.24 9.52
N ALA A 98 -4.24 10.21 9.55
CA ALA A 98 -4.39 11.37 10.42
C ALA A 98 -5.75 12.06 10.20
N GLY A 99 -6.54 12.22 11.25
CA GLY A 99 -7.91 12.75 11.20
C GLY A 99 -9.00 11.69 11.00
N GLY A 100 -8.63 10.39 10.97
CA GLY A 100 -9.58 9.27 10.91
C GLY A 100 -10.39 9.22 9.62
N ASP A 101 -11.51 8.51 9.61
CA ASP A 101 -12.34 8.25 8.42
C ASP A 101 -12.83 9.53 7.73
N THR A 102 -13.03 10.61 8.45
CA THR A 102 -13.37 11.91 7.89
C THR A 102 -12.30 12.38 6.91
N ALA A 103 -11.02 12.18 7.24
CA ALA A 103 -9.88 12.62 6.42
C ALA A 103 -9.73 11.84 5.10
N ILE A 104 -10.41 10.72 4.94
CA ILE A 104 -10.45 9.98 3.67
C ILE A 104 -11.08 10.85 2.57
N ARG A 105 -12.16 11.55 2.90
CA ARG A 105 -12.96 12.34 1.94
C ARG A 105 -12.76 13.85 2.07
N LYS A 106 -12.54 14.34 3.28
CA LYS A 106 -12.45 15.77 3.58
C LYS A 106 -11.20 16.04 4.43
N ALA A 107 -10.39 17.01 4.04
CA ALA A 107 -9.23 17.40 4.82
C ALA A 107 -9.63 17.74 6.27
N VAL A 108 -8.86 17.25 7.23
CA VAL A 108 -8.98 17.60 8.66
C VAL A 108 -7.73 18.40 9.01
N GLU A 109 -7.93 19.69 9.25
CA GLU A 109 -6.85 20.63 9.53
C GLU A 109 -6.05 20.21 10.78
N ASN A 110 -4.74 20.42 10.73
CA ASN A 110 -3.78 20.14 11.82
C ASN A 110 -3.71 18.66 12.29
N ALA A 111 -4.46 17.73 11.68
CA ALA A 111 -4.44 16.32 12.09
C ALA A 111 -3.05 15.68 11.91
N GLU A 112 -2.31 16.10 10.88
CA GLU A 112 -0.96 15.58 10.60
C GLU A 112 0.11 16.08 11.58
N ASP A 113 -0.16 17.14 12.34
CA ASP A 113 0.76 17.71 13.32
C ASP A 113 0.69 17.01 14.69
N HIS A 114 -0.29 16.14 14.90
CA HIS A 114 -0.56 15.50 16.18
C HIS A 114 0.36 14.30 16.44
N LYS A 115 1.45 14.51 17.16
CA LYS A 115 2.54 13.54 17.35
C LYS A 115 2.16 12.23 18.07
N THR A 116 1.09 12.24 18.90
CA THR A 116 0.71 11.05 19.70
C THR A 116 -0.51 10.33 19.17
N GLN A 117 -1.26 10.93 18.24
CA GLN A 117 -2.53 10.37 17.78
C GLN A 117 -2.35 9.03 17.05
N ALA A 118 -1.32 8.90 16.21
CA ALA A 118 -1.07 7.64 15.49
C ALA A 118 -0.92 6.45 16.44
N TRP A 119 -0.28 6.65 17.60
CA TRP A 119 -0.14 5.58 18.58
C TRP A 119 -1.46 5.22 19.26
N LEU A 120 -2.33 6.20 19.49
CA LEU A 120 -3.69 5.94 20.00
C LEU A 120 -4.53 5.16 18.99
N ASP A 121 -4.44 5.55 17.73
CA ASP A 121 -5.13 4.87 16.62
C ASP A 121 -4.65 3.41 16.49
N LEU A 122 -3.34 3.16 16.52
CA LEU A 122 -2.75 1.83 16.47
C LEU A 122 -3.17 0.95 17.66
N LYS A 123 -3.19 1.51 18.88
CA LYS A 123 -3.64 0.79 20.08
C LYS A 123 -5.12 0.41 20.03
N ALA A 124 -5.96 1.21 19.39
CA ALA A 124 -7.37 0.87 19.19
C ALA A 124 -7.57 -0.36 18.28
N HIS A 125 -6.51 -0.77 17.55
CA HIS A 125 -6.48 -1.99 16.76
C HIS A 125 -5.62 -3.10 17.40
N ASP A 126 -5.26 -3.00 18.69
CA ASP A 126 -4.47 -3.99 19.42
C ASP A 126 -3.18 -4.39 18.71
N ILE A 127 -2.44 -3.39 18.17
CA ILE A 127 -1.15 -3.63 17.52
C ILE A 127 -0.15 -4.28 18.49
N ASN A 128 0.61 -5.27 18.02
CA ASN A 128 1.54 -6.03 18.84
C ASN A 128 2.86 -6.36 18.10
N ASP A 129 3.78 -7.06 18.75
CA ASP A 129 5.15 -7.35 18.29
C ASP A 129 5.24 -8.33 17.10
N LEU A 130 4.14 -9.00 16.73
CA LEU A 130 4.06 -9.81 15.51
C LEU A 130 3.74 -8.95 14.28
N ASP A 131 3.23 -7.74 14.48
CA ASP A 131 2.79 -6.84 13.41
C ASP A 131 3.97 -6.09 12.78
N VAL A 132 3.77 -5.58 11.58
CA VAL A 132 4.68 -4.66 10.89
C VAL A 132 3.96 -3.35 10.65
N LEU A 133 4.56 -2.24 11.07
CA LEU A 133 4.07 -0.89 10.85
C LEU A 133 4.85 -0.19 9.74
N VAL A 134 4.16 0.25 8.70
CA VAL A 134 4.73 1.05 7.60
C VAL A 134 4.21 2.48 7.68
N GLY A 135 5.09 3.42 7.98
CA GLY A 135 4.81 4.85 7.95
C GLY A 135 4.96 5.42 6.54
N ILE A 136 3.94 6.11 6.03
CA ILE A 136 3.92 6.67 4.68
C ILE A 136 3.92 8.18 4.74
N ALA A 137 5.00 8.82 4.28
CA ALA A 137 5.11 10.28 4.22
C ALA A 137 6.08 10.71 3.11
N ALA A 138 5.59 11.39 2.09
CA ALA A 138 6.41 11.86 0.98
C ALA A 138 7.60 12.73 1.47
N SER A 139 7.33 13.68 2.35
CA SER A 139 8.35 14.54 2.95
C SER A 139 9.28 13.81 3.93
N GLY A 140 8.81 12.69 4.50
CA GLY A 140 9.49 11.98 5.59
C GLY A 140 9.58 12.77 6.90
N THR A 141 8.75 13.82 7.08
CA THR A 141 8.79 14.71 8.25
C THR A 141 7.44 14.87 8.95
N THR A 142 6.39 14.20 8.52
CA THR A 142 5.02 14.30 9.06
C THR A 142 4.96 13.90 10.53
N PRO A 143 4.59 14.81 11.46
CA PRO A 143 4.63 14.55 12.90
C PRO A 143 3.79 13.36 13.36
N TYR A 144 2.58 13.19 12.82
CA TYR A 144 1.71 12.03 13.07
C TYR A 144 2.43 10.71 12.78
N VAL A 145 3.09 10.61 11.62
CA VAL A 145 3.80 9.39 11.20
C VAL A 145 5.04 9.15 12.05
N LEU A 146 5.86 10.18 12.27
CA LEU A 146 7.06 10.09 13.11
C LEU A 146 6.73 9.67 14.54
N GLY A 147 5.67 10.23 15.12
CA GLY A 147 5.22 9.88 16.46
C GLY A 147 4.73 8.44 16.57
N GLY A 148 3.95 7.97 15.58
CA GLY A 148 3.50 6.58 15.50
C GLY A 148 4.67 5.58 15.38
N ILE A 149 5.62 5.85 14.50
CA ILE A 149 6.82 5.03 14.32
C ILE A 149 7.66 4.98 15.60
N ALA A 150 7.91 6.12 16.23
CA ALA A 150 8.72 6.17 17.45
C ALA A 150 8.08 5.35 18.58
N ALA A 151 6.76 5.46 18.76
CA ALA A 151 6.02 4.72 19.79
C ALA A 151 5.98 3.21 19.48
N ALA A 152 5.76 2.82 18.23
CA ALA A 152 5.75 1.41 17.80
C ALA A 152 7.13 0.76 18.01
N LYS A 153 8.19 1.45 17.62
CA LYS A 153 9.57 0.97 17.83
C LYS A 153 9.91 0.79 19.31
N ALA A 154 9.49 1.75 20.16
CA ALA A 154 9.65 1.63 21.61
C ALA A 154 8.86 0.45 22.22
N ALA A 155 7.77 0.02 21.55
CA ALA A 155 6.98 -1.15 21.92
C ALA A 155 7.51 -2.48 21.31
N GLY A 156 8.64 -2.47 20.60
CA GLY A 156 9.24 -3.66 19.99
C GLY A 156 8.59 -4.11 18.69
N ILE A 157 7.76 -3.26 18.06
CA ILE A 157 7.09 -3.55 16.80
C ILE A 157 8.04 -3.26 15.64
N THR A 158 8.12 -4.15 14.67
CA THR A 158 8.91 -3.94 13.44
C THR A 158 8.38 -2.75 12.65
N THR A 159 9.27 -1.82 12.30
CA THR A 159 8.92 -0.57 11.63
C THR A 159 9.55 -0.44 10.25
N ALA A 160 8.78 0.05 9.30
CA ALA A 160 9.23 0.42 7.97
C ALA A 160 8.65 1.77 7.56
N CYS A 161 9.17 2.36 6.49
CA CYS A 161 8.56 3.56 5.92
C CYS A 161 8.64 3.61 4.40
N ILE A 162 7.79 4.46 3.82
CA ILE A 162 7.84 4.88 2.41
C ILE A 162 7.99 6.40 2.39
N THR A 163 9.11 6.89 1.88
CA THR A 163 9.39 8.32 1.73
C THR A 163 9.99 8.65 0.36
N ASN A 164 9.79 9.88 -0.10
CA ASN A 164 10.36 10.34 -1.37
C ASN A 164 11.60 11.25 -1.18
N ASN A 165 12.10 11.30 0.05
CA ASN A 165 13.27 12.08 0.41
C ASN A 165 14.32 11.18 1.08
N PRO A 166 15.44 10.88 0.40
CA PRO A 166 16.54 10.10 0.98
C PRO A 166 17.12 10.76 2.24
N GLY A 167 17.39 9.96 3.27
CA GLY A 167 17.91 10.44 4.55
C GLY A 167 16.91 11.26 5.36
N ALA A 168 15.61 11.17 5.05
CA ALA A 168 14.56 11.84 5.81
C ALA A 168 14.54 11.37 7.28
N PRO A 169 14.10 12.24 8.22
CA PRO A 169 13.92 11.84 9.62
C PRO A 169 13.15 10.53 9.80
N LEU A 170 12.13 10.30 8.97
CA LEU A 170 11.34 9.07 8.99
C LEU A 170 12.17 7.85 8.57
N ALA A 171 13.00 7.97 7.53
CA ALA A 171 13.88 6.89 7.07
C ALA A 171 14.92 6.51 8.13
N LEU A 172 15.44 7.49 8.86
CA LEU A 172 16.40 7.28 9.94
C LEU A 172 15.76 6.69 11.22
N ALA A 173 14.45 6.81 11.37
CA ALA A 173 13.72 6.36 12.57
C ALA A 173 13.29 4.89 12.51
N VAL A 174 13.14 4.30 11.33
CA VAL A 174 12.62 2.94 11.12
C VAL A 174 13.72 1.88 11.04
N ASP A 175 13.31 0.60 11.08
CA ASP A 175 14.21 -0.53 10.88
C ASP A 175 14.44 -0.79 9.38
N TYR A 176 13.41 -0.56 8.54
CA TYR A 176 13.42 -0.84 7.10
C TYR A 176 12.91 0.36 6.30
N PRO A 177 13.78 1.29 5.91
CA PRO A 177 13.39 2.42 5.07
C PRO A 177 13.20 2.00 3.61
N ILE A 178 12.13 2.51 2.96
CA ILE A 178 11.96 2.50 1.50
C ILE A 178 12.02 3.95 1.04
N GLU A 179 13.09 4.28 0.36
CA GLU A 179 13.39 5.64 -0.12
C GLU A 179 13.29 5.71 -1.63
N ILE A 180 12.39 6.57 -2.15
CA ILE A 180 12.08 6.65 -3.57
C ILE A 180 12.25 8.09 -4.06
N PRO A 181 13.45 8.50 -4.45
CA PRO A 181 13.70 9.86 -4.93
C PRO A 181 13.09 10.07 -6.32
N VAL A 182 11.91 10.64 -6.38
CA VAL A 182 11.20 10.98 -7.65
C VAL A 182 11.55 12.38 -8.17
N GLY A 183 12.43 13.11 -7.49
CA GLY A 183 12.77 14.49 -7.83
C GLY A 183 11.64 15.49 -7.50
N PRO A 184 11.75 16.73 -8.00
CA PRO A 184 10.74 17.76 -7.79
C PRO A 184 9.43 17.41 -8.49
N GLU A 185 8.32 17.88 -7.92
CA GLU A 185 6.99 17.71 -8.53
C GLU A 185 6.78 18.67 -9.71
N TYR A 186 5.87 18.34 -10.63
CA TYR A 186 5.49 19.22 -11.73
C TYR A 186 4.94 20.56 -11.22
N VAL A 187 4.08 20.53 -10.20
CA VAL A 187 3.72 21.71 -9.42
C VAL A 187 4.51 21.64 -8.11
N THR A 188 5.43 22.56 -7.89
CA THR A 188 6.34 22.59 -6.74
C THR A 188 5.60 22.28 -5.43
N GLY A 189 6.09 21.31 -4.66
CA GLY A 189 5.55 20.89 -3.37
C GLY A 189 4.25 20.06 -3.44
N SER A 190 3.68 19.82 -4.63
CA SER A 190 2.43 19.07 -4.78
C SER A 190 2.65 17.55 -4.76
N THR A 191 3.02 17.00 -3.60
CA THR A 191 3.41 15.59 -3.41
C THR A 191 2.31 14.56 -3.65
N ARG A 192 1.08 15.00 -3.94
CA ARG A 192 0.01 14.12 -4.42
C ARG A 192 0.28 13.56 -5.83
N MET A 193 1.23 14.14 -6.59
CA MET A 193 1.55 13.80 -7.99
C MET A 193 2.58 12.66 -8.06
N LYS A 194 3.85 12.93 -8.39
CA LYS A 194 4.88 11.88 -8.55
C LYS A 194 5.11 11.08 -7.27
N SER A 195 5.23 11.76 -6.14
CA SER A 195 5.43 11.09 -4.84
C SER A 195 4.26 10.16 -4.51
N GLY A 196 3.02 10.63 -4.66
CA GLY A 196 1.82 9.80 -4.45
C GLY A 196 1.77 8.60 -5.38
N THR A 197 2.09 8.78 -6.66
CA THR A 197 2.14 7.69 -7.65
C THR A 197 3.22 6.66 -7.29
N ALA A 198 4.40 7.09 -6.89
CA ALA A 198 5.47 6.20 -6.42
C ALA A 198 5.05 5.39 -5.18
N GLN A 199 4.43 6.05 -4.20
CA GLN A 199 3.89 5.38 -3.01
C GLN A 199 2.85 4.31 -3.38
N LYS A 200 1.94 4.63 -4.30
CA LYS A 200 0.95 3.66 -4.79
C LYS A 200 1.60 2.44 -5.43
N LEU A 201 2.63 2.60 -6.24
CA LEU A 201 3.37 1.50 -6.85
C LEU A 201 4.03 0.61 -5.78
N VAL A 202 4.66 1.19 -4.78
CA VAL A 202 5.29 0.46 -3.67
C VAL A 202 4.27 -0.30 -2.84
N LEU A 203 3.16 0.34 -2.46
CA LEU A 203 2.07 -0.32 -1.70
C LEU A 203 1.53 -1.54 -2.45
N ASN A 204 1.26 -1.40 -3.74
CA ASN A 204 0.85 -2.53 -4.58
C ASN A 204 1.87 -3.67 -4.63
N MET A 205 3.17 -3.35 -4.70
CA MET A 205 4.23 -4.36 -4.68
C MET A 205 4.31 -5.07 -3.34
N LEU A 206 4.29 -4.34 -2.22
CA LEU A 206 4.35 -4.89 -0.87
C LEU A 206 3.17 -5.83 -0.59
N SER A 207 1.95 -5.34 -0.77
CA SER A 207 0.75 -6.10 -0.45
C SER A 207 0.54 -7.28 -1.39
N THR A 208 0.75 -7.10 -2.70
CA THR A 208 0.60 -8.19 -3.68
C THR A 208 1.65 -9.29 -3.47
N ALA A 209 2.92 -8.93 -3.29
CA ALA A 209 3.97 -9.91 -3.05
C ALA A 209 3.74 -10.66 -1.71
N TYR A 210 3.32 -9.95 -0.66
CA TYR A 210 2.91 -10.57 0.60
C TYR A 210 1.78 -11.59 0.39
N MET A 211 0.70 -11.22 -0.31
CA MET A 211 -0.43 -12.13 -0.59
C MET A 211 -0.02 -13.34 -1.44
N ILE A 212 0.86 -13.17 -2.41
CA ILE A 212 1.41 -14.27 -3.21
C ILE A 212 2.20 -15.25 -2.31
N ARG A 213 3.08 -14.72 -1.47
CA ARG A 213 3.96 -15.51 -0.59
C ARG A 213 3.18 -16.29 0.48
N VAL A 214 2.05 -15.78 0.95
CA VAL A 214 1.16 -16.49 1.90
C VAL A 214 0.09 -17.35 1.21
N GLY A 215 0.26 -17.67 -0.09
CA GLY A 215 -0.54 -18.66 -0.80
C GLY A 215 -1.92 -18.21 -1.26
N ARG A 216 -2.17 -16.88 -1.34
CA ARG A 216 -3.47 -16.34 -1.79
C ARG A 216 -3.62 -16.31 -3.32
N VAL A 217 -2.53 -16.58 -4.04
CA VAL A 217 -2.49 -16.65 -5.50
C VAL A 217 -1.95 -18.00 -5.92
N LYS A 218 -2.55 -18.63 -6.95
CA LYS A 218 -2.06 -19.89 -7.55
C LYS A 218 -1.83 -19.67 -9.04
N GLY A 219 -0.60 -19.94 -9.51
CA GLY A 219 -0.16 -19.48 -10.82
C GLY A 219 -0.20 -17.95 -10.88
N ASN A 220 -1.10 -17.41 -11.67
CA ASN A 220 -1.35 -15.96 -11.76
C ASN A 220 -2.80 -15.57 -11.40
N LYS A 221 -3.51 -16.43 -10.65
CA LYS A 221 -4.95 -16.29 -10.39
C LYS A 221 -5.26 -16.12 -8.91
N MET A 222 -6.18 -15.23 -8.60
CA MET A 222 -6.74 -15.00 -7.26
C MET A 222 -7.73 -16.12 -6.91
N VAL A 223 -7.24 -17.17 -6.24
CA VAL A 223 -8.04 -18.38 -5.95
C VAL A 223 -8.89 -18.28 -4.68
N HIS A 224 -8.72 -17.20 -3.92
CA HIS A 224 -9.45 -16.93 -2.67
C HIS A 224 -10.34 -15.67 -2.72
N MET A 225 -10.50 -15.05 -3.90
CA MET A 225 -11.30 -13.83 -4.02
C MET A 225 -12.71 -14.01 -3.48
N GLN A 226 -13.25 -12.97 -2.85
CA GLN A 226 -14.63 -12.97 -2.37
C GLN A 226 -15.60 -12.90 -3.56
N LEU A 227 -16.67 -13.72 -3.51
CA LEU A 227 -17.67 -13.80 -4.56
C LEU A 227 -18.80 -12.77 -4.35
N SER A 228 -18.43 -11.52 -4.15
CA SER A 228 -19.34 -10.45 -3.72
C SER A 228 -20.17 -9.84 -4.86
N ASN A 229 -19.88 -10.18 -6.11
CA ASN A 229 -20.63 -9.70 -7.27
C ASN A 229 -20.55 -10.68 -8.45
N ASP A 230 -21.43 -10.52 -9.45
CA ASP A 230 -21.55 -11.42 -10.60
C ASP A 230 -20.25 -11.52 -11.42
N LYS A 231 -19.49 -10.42 -11.53
CA LYS A 231 -18.18 -10.41 -12.22
C LYS A 231 -17.19 -11.36 -11.55
N LEU A 232 -17.13 -11.35 -10.21
CA LEU A 232 -16.23 -12.22 -9.45
C LEU A 232 -16.70 -13.67 -9.45
N VAL A 233 -18.01 -13.93 -9.42
CA VAL A 233 -18.59 -15.26 -9.59
C VAL A 233 -18.24 -15.84 -10.98
N HIS A 234 -18.44 -15.07 -12.06
CA HIS A 234 -18.10 -15.49 -13.41
C HIS A 234 -16.59 -15.79 -13.54
N ARG A 235 -15.73 -14.90 -13.01
CA ARG A 235 -14.28 -15.09 -13.01
C ARG A 235 -13.87 -16.36 -12.25
N GLY A 236 -14.48 -16.61 -11.08
CA GLY A 236 -14.23 -17.83 -10.29
C GLY A 236 -14.63 -19.09 -11.03
N ALA A 237 -15.79 -19.11 -11.68
CA ALA A 237 -16.26 -20.22 -12.50
C ALA A 237 -15.30 -20.53 -13.66
N SER A 238 -14.86 -19.48 -14.38
CA SER A 238 -13.88 -19.59 -15.46
C SER A 238 -12.53 -20.13 -14.98
N TYR A 239 -12.07 -19.73 -13.80
CA TYR A 239 -10.81 -20.24 -13.23
C TYR A 239 -10.90 -21.73 -12.88
N ILE A 240 -12.03 -22.20 -12.32
CA ILE A 240 -12.27 -23.63 -12.07
C ILE A 240 -12.33 -24.40 -13.38
N ALA A 241 -13.09 -23.89 -14.36
CA ALA A 241 -13.24 -24.51 -15.68
C ALA A 241 -11.88 -24.74 -16.36
N GLN A 242 -11.03 -23.71 -16.37
CA GLN A 242 -9.68 -23.80 -16.94
C GLN A 242 -8.76 -24.75 -16.15
N ALA A 243 -8.84 -24.74 -14.81
CA ALA A 243 -7.95 -25.56 -13.97
C ALA A 243 -8.28 -27.06 -14.04
N LEU A 244 -9.54 -27.42 -14.29
CA LEU A 244 -10.05 -28.80 -14.29
C LEU A 244 -10.40 -29.31 -15.68
N GLY A 245 -10.37 -28.49 -16.73
CA GLY A 245 -10.77 -28.88 -18.09
C GLY A 245 -12.27 -29.15 -18.23
N VAL A 246 -13.12 -28.45 -17.44
CA VAL A 246 -14.59 -28.63 -17.46
C VAL A 246 -15.29 -27.39 -18.06
N SER A 247 -16.60 -27.46 -18.29
CA SER A 247 -17.37 -26.33 -18.77
C SER A 247 -17.49 -25.22 -17.71
N GLU A 248 -17.71 -23.96 -18.12
CA GLU A 248 -17.94 -22.85 -17.19
C GLU A 248 -19.20 -23.07 -16.33
N GLU A 249 -20.23 -23.73 -16.85
CA GLU A 249 -21.42 -24.07 -16.09
C GLU A 249 -21.09 -25.07 -14.95
N THR A 250 -20.27 -26.09 -15.26
CA THR A 250 -19.73 -27.00 -14.24
C THR A 250 -18.89 -26.23 -13.22
N GLY A 251 -18.00 -25.34 -13.68
CA GLY A 251 -17.20 -24.46 -12.82
C GLY A 251 -18.05 -23.61 -11.89
N LYS A 252 -19.16 -23.04 -12.39
CA LYS A 252 -20.11 -22.25 -11.59
C LYS A 252 -20.83 -23.09 -10.55
N THR A 253 -21.22 -24.32 -10.91
CA THR A 253 -21.84 -25.27 -9.99
C THR A 253 -20.88 -25.65 -8.87
N MET A 254 -19.63 -25.94 -9.20
CA MET A 254 -18.59 -26.26 -8.21
C MET A 254 -18.29 -25.06 -7.31
N LEU A 255 -18.17 -23.86 -7.87
CA LEU A 255 -17.95 -22.63 -7.11
C LEU A 255 -19.05 -22.42 -6.06
N LYS A 256 -20.32 -22.61 -6.45
CA LYS A 256 -21.47 -22.53 -5.55
C LYS A 256 -21.43 -23.61 -4.45
N LYS A 257 -21.01 -24.82 -4.79
CA LYS A 257 -20.94 -25.97 -3.85
C LYS A 257 -19.83 -25.79 -2.80
N TYR A 258 -18.66 -25.34 -3.22
CA TYR A 258 -17.46 -25.30 -2.37
C TYR A 258 -17.10 -23.90 -1.83
N GLY A 259 -17.79 -22.85 -2.27
CA GLY A 259 -17.66 -21.48 -1.75
C GLY A 259 -16.41 -20.71 -2.18
N SER A 260 -15.40 -21.35 -2.76
CA SER A 260 -14.21 -20.70 -3.30
C SER A 260 -13.58 -21.48 -4.45
N VAL A 261 -12.81 -20.78 -5.28
CA VAL A 261 -12.05 -21.40 -6.38
C VAL A 261 -11.06 -22.44 -5.84
N HIS A 262 -10.35 -22.10 -4.78
CA HIS A 262 -9.39 -23.00 -4.13
C HIS A 262 -10.06 -24.28 -3.65
N ALA A 263 -11.10 -24.18 -2.82
CA ALA A 263 -11.81 -25.34 -2.29
C ALA A 263 -12.42 -26.24 -3.39
N ALA A 264 -12.95 -25.64 -4.45
CA ALA A 264 -13.50 -26.36 -5.58
C ALA A 264 -12.43 -27.18 -6.34
N ILE A 265 -11.26 -26.60 -6.56
CA ILE A 265 -10.15 -27.28 -7.26
C ILE A 265 -9.55 -28.40 -6.39
N GLU A 266 -9.33 -28.17 -5.11
CA GLU A 266 -8.80 -29.18 -4.18
C GLU A 266 -9.77 -30.38 -4.05
N ALA A 267 -11.08 -30.13 -3.89
CA ALA A 267 -12.09 -31.17 -3.81
C ALA A 267 -12.23 -32.03 -5.09
N ALA A 268 -11.81 -31.53 -6.24
CA ALA A 268 -11.81 -32.30 -7.50
C ALA A 268 -10.52 -33.11 -7.70
N ARG A 269 -9.48 -32.87 -6.91
CA ARG A 269 -8.18 -33.56 -6.99
C ARG A 269 -7.99 -34.61 -5.90
N SER A 270 -8.83 -34.55 -4.85
CA SER A 270 -8.95 -35.58 -3.81
C SER A 270 -9.84 -36.71 -4.25
#